data_6e37e68994a73bfc38ac33d14181ab06
#
_entry.id   6e37e68994a73bfc38ac33d14181ab06
#
_cell.length_a   1.000
_cell.length_b   1.000
_cell.length_c   1.000
_cell.angle_alpha   90.00
_cell.angle_beta   90.00
_cell.angle_gamma   90.00
#
_symmetry.space_group_name_H-M   'P 1'
#
loop_
_entity.id
_entity.type
_entity.pdbx_description
1 polymer ?
#
loop_
_entity_poly.entity_id
_entity_poly.type
_entity_poly.pdbx_seq_one_letter_code
_entity_poly.pdbx_strand_id
1 'polypeptide(L)'
;MEQSEYKYTPIMKNTSQEYDAVIAICRQLFINKMKDYGSAWRILRLPSLTDQIFIKAQRIRSLQENDIRKIDEDETGEFIGIINYSIMALIQLELGMVEQPDLDVTTATTWYDTKIELTKTLMEAKNHDYGEAWREMRVSSLTDLILQKLLRVKQIEDNKGKTLVSEGIDANYQDMINYAVFALILMQFHLKK
;
A
#
# COMPACT_ATOMS: atom_id res chain seq x y z
N MET A 1 -29.00 -32.39 29.37
CA MET A 1 -27.96 -32.09 28.33
C MET A 1 -28.38 -30.84 27.62
N GLU A 2 -27.89 -29.71 28.11
CA GLU A 2 -28.11 -28.43 27.46
C GLU A 2 -27.08 -28.26 26.33
N GLN A 3 -27.59 -28.18 25.10
CA GLN A 3 -26.75 -27.82 23.95
C GLN A 3 -26.52 -26.31 24.01
N SER A 4 -25.30 -25.91 24.32
CA SER A 4 -24.84 -24.53 24.20
C SER A 4 -24.81 -24.18 22.73
N GLU A 5 -25.82 -23.45 22.26
CA GLU A 5 -25.80 -22.72 20.95
C GLU A 5 -24.72 -21.66 21.03
N TYR A 6 -23.58 -21.92 20.44
CA TYR A 6 -22.62 -20.86 20.11
C TYR A 6 -23.28 -19.92 19.10
N LYS A 7 -23.84 -18.82 19.59
CA LYS A 7 -24.29 -17.71 18.74
C LYS A 7 -23.06 -17.13 18.04
N TYR A 8 -22.90 -17.50 16.78
CA TYR A 8 -21.96 -16.84 15.88
C TYR A 8 -22.43 -15.40 15.71
N THR A 9 -21.84 -14.48 16.45
CA THR A 9 -22.03 -13.05 16.21
C THR A 9 -21.22 -12.72 14.96
N PRO A 10 -21.85 -12.32 13.84
CA PRO A 10 -21.10 -11.90 12.67
C PRO A 10 -20.25 -10.70 13.09
N ILE A 11 -18.94 -10.81 12.99
CA ILE A 11 -18.04 -9.66 13.11
C ILE A 11 -18.47 -8.73 11.98
N MET A 12 -19.10 -7.61 12.34
CA MET A 12 -19.46 -6.59 11.35
C MET A 12 -18.17 -6.12 10.69
N LYS A 13 -17.96 -6.52 9.44
CA LYS A 13 -16.82 -6.12 8.65
C LYS A 13 -16.92 -4.61 8.44
N ASN A 14 -16.07 -3.84 9.10
CA ASN A 14 -15.98 -2.40 8.94
C ASN A 14 -14.67 -2.10 8.23
N THR A 15 -14.74 -1.80 6.94
CA THR A 15 -13.58 -1.52 6.09
C THR A 15 -12.69 -0.42 6.65
N SER A 16 -13.27 0.64 7.23
CA SER A 16 -12.49 1.72 7.82
C SER A 16 -11.62 1.24 8.99
N GLN A 17 -12.18 0.39 9.85
CA GLN A 17 -11.43 -0.17 10.98
C GLN A 17 -10.37 -1.20 10.55
N GLU A 18 -10.70 -2.08 9.58
CA GLU A 18 -9.75 -3.04 9.02
C GLU A 18 -8.60 -2.31 8.32
N TYR A 19 -8.91 -1.24 7.59
CA TYR A 19 -7.93 -0.37 6.94
C TYR A 19 -6.97 0.24 7.97
N ASP A 20 -7.50 0.84 9.03
CA ASP A 20 -6.70 1.44 10.09
C ASP A 20 -5.80 0.43 10.79
N ALA A 21 -6.29 -0.78 11.01
CA ALA A 21 -5.49 -1.85 11.62
C ALA A 21 -4.30 -2.27 10.74
N VAL A 22 -4.50 -2.39 9.42
CA VAL A 22 -3.41 -2.67 8.46
C VAL A 22 -2.41 -1.51 8.44
N ILE A 23 -2.90 -0.28 8.34
CA ILE A 23 -2.04 0.91 8.28
C ILE A 23 -1.24 1.08 9.56
N ALA A 24 -1.79 0.77 10.73
CA ALA A 24 -1.06 0.84 11.99
C ALA A 24 0.20 -0.03 11.98
N ILE A 25 0.13 -1.22 11.39
CA ILE A 25 1.28 -2.14 11.24
C ILE A 25 2.30 -1.56 10.25
N CYS A 26 1.85 -1.08 9.09
CA CYS A 26 2.71 -0.46 8.08
C CYS A 26 3.44 0.77 8.64
N ARG A 27 2.70 1.61 9.35
CA ARG A 27 3.20 2.82 10.01
C ARG A 27 4.26 2.51 11.08
N GLN A 28 4.01 1.50 11.90
CA GLN A 28 4.99 1.11 12.93
C GLN A 28 6.31 0.64 12.29
N LEU A 29 6.22 -0.14 11.21
CA LEU A 29 7.42 -0.56 10.46
C LEU A 29 8.15 0.64 9.84
N PHE A 30 7.41 1.61 9.27
CA PHE A 30 7.99 2.85 8.74
C PHE A 30 8.74 3.62 9.82
N ILE A 31 8.14 3.83 11.00
CA ILE A 31 8.76 4.53 12.13
C ILE A 31 10.02 3.79 12.62
N ASN A 32 9.97 2.47 12.72
CA ASN A 32 11.14 1.69 13.13
C ASN A 32 12.30 1.85 12.14
N LYS A 33 12.03 1.77 10.84
CA LYS A 33 13.04 2.02 9.80
C LYS A 33 13.58 3.45 9.81
N MET A 34 12.72 4.44 10.09
CA MET A 34 13.15 5.82 10.27
C MET A 34 14.11 5.99 11.47
N LYS A 35 13.91 5.23 12.56
CA LYS A 35 14.82 5.22 13.69
C LYS A 35 16.18 4.59 13.37
N ASP A 36 16.18 3.56 12.51
CA ASP A 36 17.40 2.84 12.13
C ASP A 36 18.22 3.61 11.08
N TYR A 37 17.58 4.20 10.08
CA TYR A 37 18.24 4.75 8.88
C TYR A 37 17.96 6.22 8.62
N GLY A 38 17.13 6.87 9.45
CA GLY A 38 16.66 8.23 9.18
C GLY A 38 15.82 8.29 7.90
N SER A 39 15.78 9.46 7.30
CA SER A 39 15.06 9.68 6.03
C SER A 39 15.94 9.42 4.79
N ALA A 40 16.76 8.36 4.80
CA ALA A 40 17.66 8.04 3.69
C ALA A 40 16.94 7.92 2.33
N TRP A 41 15.67 7.53 2.32
CA TRP A 41 14.85 7.45 1.11
C TRP A 41 14.61 8.81 0.42
N ARG A 42 14.81 9.93 1.13
CA ARG A 42 14.63 11.29 0.58
C ARG A 42 15.59 11.63 -0.55
N ILE A 43 16.74 10.96 -0.64
CA ILE A 43 17.68 11.13 -1.76
C ILE A 43 17.23 10.43 -3.06
N LEU A 44 16.19 9.58 -2.99
CA LEU A 44 15.74 8.81 -4.14
C LEU A 44 14.93 9.69 -5.10
N ARG A 45 15.25 9.57 -6.39
CA ARG A 45 14.39 10.08 -7.45
C ARG A 45 13.08 9.30 -7.48
N LEU A 46 12.00 9.95 -7.91
CA LEU A 46 10.68 9.31 -7.97
C LEU A 46 10.68 7.98 -8.75
N PRO A 47 11.32 7.87 -9.94
CA PRO A 47 11.38 6.59 -10.65
C PRO A 47 12.07 5.47 -9.85
N SER A 48 13.00 5.80 -8.95
CA SER A 48 13.64 4.80 -8.10
C SER A 48 12.67 4.23 -7.06
N LEU A 49 11.75 5.05 -6.53
CA LEU A 49 10.67 4.58 -5.65
C LEU A 49 9.66 3.73 -6.43
N THR A 50 9.30 4.14 -7.65
CA THR A 50 8.45 3.36 -8.55
C THR A 50 9.05 1.97 -8.80
N ASP A 51 10.35 1.89 -9.06
CA ASP A 51 11.04 0.61 -9.29
C ASP A 51 11.09 -0.26 -8.03
N GLN A 52 11.22 0.32 -6.82
CA GLN A 52 11.12 -0.45 -5.58
C GLN A 52 9.72 -1.07 -5.40
N ILE A 53 8.67 -0.35 -5.73
CA ILE A 53 7.31 -0.88 -5.70
C ILE A 53 7.15 -1.98 -6.76
N PHE A 54 7.68 -1.76 -7.97
CA PHE A 54 7.62 -2.71 -9.07
C PHE A 54 8.25 -4.06 -8.73
N ILE A 55 9.46 -4.07 -8.15
CA ILE A 55 10.15 -5.29 -7.73
C ILE A 55 9.30 -6.10 -6.74
N LYS A 56 8.65 -5.42 -5.78
CA LYS A 56 7.79 -6.07 -4.80
C LYS A 56 6.54 -6.67 -5.43
N ALA A 57 5.87 -5.93 -6.30
CA ALA A 57 4.70 -6.43 -7.01
C ALA A 57 5.03 -7.63 -7.91
N GLN A 58 6.17 -7.60 -8.61
CA GLN A 58 6.65 -8.72 -9.40
C GLN A 58 6.96 -9.94 -8.54
N ARG A 59 7.56 -9.74 -7.35
CA ARG A 59 7.82 -10.83 -6.42
C ARG A 59 6.52 -11.48 -5.93
N ILE A 60 5.50 -10.68 -5.57
CA ILE A 60 4.19 -11.19 -5.18
C ILE A 60 3.63 -12.06 -6.32
N ARG A 61 3.61 -11.54 -7.54
CA ARG A 61 3.12 -12.29 -8.70
C ARG A 61 3.86 -13.61 -8.90
N SER A 62 5.18 -13.58 -8.80
CA SER A 62 6.01 -14.79 -8.88
C SER A 62 5.67 -15.81 -7.78
N LEU A 63 5.40 -15.35 -6.55
CA LEU A 63 5.00 -16.23 -5.45
C LEU A 63 3.60 -16.82 -5.67
N GLN A 64 2.69 -16.09 -6.32
CA GLN A 64 1.34 -16.54 -6.64
C GLN A 64 1.29 -17.54 -7.81
N GLU A 65 2.24 -17.44 -8.73
CA GLU A 65 2.33 -18.32 -9.91
C GLU A 65 3.15 -19.60 -9.66
N ASN A 66 3.99 -19.63 -8.62
CA ASN A 66 4.91 -20.74 -8.36
C ASN A 66 4.53 -21.48 -7.07
N ASP A 67 4.28 -22.79 -7.19
CA ASP A 67 3.98 -23.66 -6.03
C ASP A 67 5.21 -23.94 -5.15
N ILE A 68 6.43 -23.74 -5.65
CA ILE A 68 7.67 -24.04 -4.94
C ILE A 68 8.29 -22.75 -4.43
N ARG A 69 8.15 -22.50 -3.13
CA ARG A 69 8.81 -21.36 -2.44
C ARG A 69 10.21 -21.79 -1.97
N LYS A 70 11.23 -21.00 -2.36
CA LYS A 70 12.62 -21.20 -1.90
C LYS A 70 12.92 -20.49 -0.57
N ILE A 71 12.10 -19.51 -0.21
CA ILE A 71 12.24 -18.70 1.00
C ILE A 71 10.87 -18.73 1.68
N ASP A 72 10.86 -18.99 2.99
CA ASP A 72 9.64 -19.01 3.83
C ASP A 72 9.21 -17.57 4.20
N GLU A 73 9.09 -16.72 3.20
CA GLU A 73 8.53 -15.38 3.31
C GLU A 73 7.21 -15.34 2.56
N ASP A 74 6.18 -14.89 3.25
CA ASP A 74 4.86 -14.73 2.64
C ASP A 74 4.75 -13.38 1.89
N GLU A 75 3.65 -13.21 1.16
CA GLU A 75 3.38 -12.01 0.35
C GLU A 75 3.12 -10.77 1.21
N THR A 76 2.86 -10.93 2.50
CA THR A 76 2.42 -9.83 3.39
C THR A 76 3.50 -8.76 3.52
N GLY A 77 4.76 -9.16 3.67
CA GLY A 77 5.89 -8.24 3.75
C GLY A 77 6.06 -7.39 2.48
N GLU A 78 5.77 -7.97 1.32
CA GLU A 78 5.84 -7.26 0.04
C GLU A 78 4.70 -6.25 -0.11
N PHE A 79 3.46 -6.61 0.27
CA PHE A 79 2.33 -5.66 0.28
C PHE A 79 2.57 -4.49 1.24
N ILE A 80 3.10 -4.74 2.43
CA ILE A 80 3.51 -3.67 3.37
C ILE A 80 4.57 -2.77 2.73
N GLY A 81 5.53 -3.36 2.02
CA GLY A 81 6.54 -2.62 1.28
C GLY A 81 5.94 -1.73 0.18
N ILE A 82 4.98 -2.24 -0.58
CA ILE A 82 4.25 -1.47 -1.61
C ILE A 82 3.56 -0.26 -0.97
N ILE A 83 2.86 -0.44 0.15
CA ILE A 83 2.20 0.65 0.88
C ILE A 83 3.23 1.71 1.28
N ASN A 84 4.29 1.31 1.99
CA ASN A 84 5.26 2.26 2.53
C ASN A 84 6.04 3.00 1.44
N TYR A 85 6.48 2.32 0.37
CA TYR A 85 7.16 2.98 -0.75
C TYR A 85 6.20 3.88 -1.56
N SER A 86 4.93 3.54 -1.70
CA SER A 86 3.95 4.41 -2.35
C SER A 86 3.69 5.68 -1.54
N ILE A 87 3.65 5.58 -0.20
CA ILE A 87 3.54 6.76 0.69
C ILE A 87 4.79 7.63 0.57
N MET A 88 6.00 7.02 0.58
CA MET A 88 7.25 7.76 0.35
C MET A 88 7.23 8.47 -1.02
N ALA A 89 6.70 7.83 -2.07
CA ALA A 89 6.56 8.43 -3.38
C ALA A 89 5.60 9.63 -3.38
N LEU A 90 4.47 9.54 -2.67
CA LEU A 90 3.54 10.67 -2.50
C LEU A 90 4.17 11.84 -1.76
N ILE A 91 5.00 11.58 -0.74
CA ILE A 91 5.75 12.62 -0.04
C ILE A 91 6.81 13.23 -0.97
N GLN A 92 7.51 12.41 -1.74
CA GLN A 92 8.55 12.83 -2.67
C GLN A 92 7.98 13.68 -3.83
N LEU A 93 6.76 13.38 -4.29
CA LEU A 93 6.05 14.19 -5.29
C LEU A 93 5.82 15.63 -4.79
N GLU A 94 5.54 15.80 -3.50
CA GLU A 94 5.25 17.12 -2.93
C GLU A 94 6.51 17.88 -2.53
N LEU A 95 7.46 17.18 -1.88
CA LEU A 95 8.67 17.81 -1.33
C LEU A 95 9.85 17.86 -2.31
N GLY A 96 9.82 17.04 -3.37
CA GLY A 96 10.97 16.83 -4.25
C GLY A 96 12.08 15.98 -3.59
N MET A 97 13.04 15.53 -4.38
CA MET A 97 14.22 14.83 -3.84
C MET A 97 15.23 15.85 -3.27
N VAL A 98 16.08 15.37 -2.36
CA VAL A 98 17.14 16.16 -1.72
C VAL A 98 18.49 15.47 -1.86
N GLU A 99 19.60 16.20 -1.67
CA GLU A 99 20.94 15.61 -1.72
C GLU A 99 21.32 14.91 -0.41
N GLN A 100 20.74 15.34 0.70
CA GLN A 100 20.98 14.78 2.04
C GLN A 100 19.64 14.54 2.76
N PRO A 101 19.52 13.49 3.60
CA PRO A 101 18.33 13.27 4.42
C PRO A 101 17.97 14.52 5.24
N ASP A 102 16.72 14.96 5.16
CA ASP A 102 16.25 16.26 5.70
C ASP A 102 15.06 16.17 6.65
N LEU A 103 14.51 14.96 6.86
CA LEU A 103 13.35 14.77 7.74
C LEU A 103 13.74 13.98 8.98
N ASP A 104 13.37 14.49 10.14
CA ASP A 104 13.37 13.71 11.37
C ASP A 104 12.18 12.74 11.44
N VAL A 105 12.19 11.84 12.43
CA VAL A 105 11.14 10.82 12.61
C VAL A 105 9.76 11.44 12.77
N THR A 106 9.64 12.51 13.55
CA THR A 106 8.37 13.16 13.85
C THR A 106 7.78 13.80 12.60
N THR A 107 8.58 14.58 11.89
CA THR A 107 8.17 15.27 10.65
C THR A 107 7.80 14.25 9.56
N ALA A 108 8.63 13.22 9.36
CA ALA A 108 8.34 12.17 8.39
C ALA A 108 7.06 11.39 8.72
N THR A 109 6.80 11.14 10.01
CA THR A 109 5.58 10.47 10.46
C THR A 109 4.35 11.34 10.22
N THR A 110 4.43 12.64 10.45
CA THR A 110 3.34 13.58 10.16
C THR A 110 3.00 13.59 8.66
N TRP A 111 3.99 13.59 7.78
CA TRP A 111 3.79 13.46 6.35
C TRP A 111 3.14 12.13 5.98
N TYR A 112 3.62 11.03 6.57
CA TYR A 112 3.05 9.71 6.38
C TYR A 112 1.55 9.69 6.71
N ASP A 113 1.19 10.18 7.89
CA ASP A 113 -0.19 10.22 8.39
C ASP A 113 -1.08 11.07 7.47
N THR A 114 -0.60 12.23 7.03
CA THR A 114 -1.32 13.11 6.10
C THR A 114 -1.61 12.39 4.77
N LYS A 115 -0.63 11.68 4.19
CA LYS A 115 -0.83 10.97 2.92
C LYS A 115 -1.80 9.80 3.06
N ILE A 116 -1.76 9.10 4.19
CA ILE A 116 -2.71 8.03 4.49
C ILE A 116 -4.13 8.56 4.66
N GLU A 117 -4.31 9.65 5.37
CA GLU A 117 -5.65 10.25 5.56
C GLU A 117 -6.29 10.63 4.22
N LEU A 118 -5.55 11.29 3.34
CA LEU A 118 -6.01 11.62 1.99
C LEU A 118 -6.36 10.37 1.18
N THR A 119 -5.52 9.34 1.25
CA THR A 119 -5.72 8.08 0.52
C THR A 119 -6.93 7.31 1.05
N LYS A 120 -7.11 7.27 2.38
CA LYS A 120 -8.27 6.64 3.03
C LYS A 120 -9.56 7.36 2.67
N THR A 121 -9.57 8.69 2.70
CA THR A 121 -10.75 9.49 2.31
C THR A 121 -11.18 9.16 0.86
N LEU A 122 -10.23 9.02 -0.05
CA LEU A 122 -10.51 8.61 -1.43
C LEU A 122 -11.09 7.19 -1.50
N MET A 123 -10.54 6.26 -0.71
CA MET A 123 -11.05 4.88 -0.63
C MET A 123 -12.49 4.85 -0.10
N GLU A 124 -12.79 5.59 0.96
CA GLU A 124 -14.12 5.66 1.55
C GLU A 124 -15.15 6.23 0.56
N ALA A 125 -14.79 7.28 -0.18
CA ALA A 125 -15.64 7.83 -1.24
C ALA A 125 -15.92 6.80 -2.35
N LYS A 126 -14.90 6.08 -2.83
CA LYS A 126 -15.06 5.02 -3.82
C LYS A 126 -15.90 3.85 -3.29
N ASN A 127 -15.72 3.44 -2.04
CA ASN A 127 -16.53 2.38 -1.42
C ASN A 127 -18.00 2.77 -1.28
N HIS A 128 -18.29 4.04 -1.03
CA HIS A 128 -19.67 4.53 -1.01
C HIS A 128 -20.35 4.34 -2.37
N ASP A 129 -19.65 4.63 -3.46
CA ASP A 129 -20.21 4.59 -4.81
C ASP A 129 -20.31 3.17 -5.40
N TYR A 130 -19.28 2.34 -5.15
CA TYR A 130 -19.15 1.00 -5.74
C TYR A 130 -19.54 -0.13 -4.78
N GLY A 131 -19.94 0.19 -3.54
CA GLY A 131 -20.03 -0.81 -2.49
C GLY A 131 -18.65 -1.39 -2.16
N GLU A 132 -18.62 -2.48 -1.43
CA GLU A 132 -17.37 -3.16 -1.08
C GLU A 132 -17.05 -4.31 -2.06
N ALA A 133 -17.24 -4.08 -3.37
CA ALA A 133 -17.05 -5.10 -4.41
C ALA A 133 -15.63 -5.72 -4.40
N TRP A 134 -14.63 -4.99 -3.91
CA TRP A 134 -13.27 -5.48 -3.77
C TRP A 134 -13.17 -6.70 -2.82
N ARG A 135 -14.14 -6.91 -1.93
CA ARG A 135 -14.16 -8.07 -1.02
C ARG A 135 -14.35 -9.41 -1.74
N GLU A 136 -14.94 -9.37 -2.93
CA GLU A 136 -15.12 -10.55 -3.79
C GLU A 136 -13.96 -10.76 -4.77
N MET A 137 -12.97 -9.86 -4.77
CA MET A 137 -11.80 -9.99 -5.63
C MET A 137 -10.81 -11.02 -5.10
N ARG A 138 -10.06 -11.64 -6.01
CA ARG A 138 -8.90 -12.46 -5.66
C ARG A 138 -7.72 -11.56 -5.32
N VAL A 139 -6.89 -11.97 -4.37
CA VAL A 139 -5.63 -11.27 -4.03
C VAL A 139 -4.74 -11.12 -5.28
N SER A 140 -4.67 -12.15 -6.14
CA SER A 140 -3.94 -12.10 -7.42
C SER A 140 -4.45 -11.00 -8.36
N SER A 141 -5.76 -10.76 -8.40
CA SER A 141 -6.33 -9.67 -9.21
C SER A 141 -5.92 -8.29 -8.68
N LEU A 142 -5.83 -8.13 -7.37
CA LEU A 142 -5.32 -6.89 -6.76
C LEU A 142 -3.83 -6.68 -7.09
N THR A 143 -3.03 -7.76 -7.12
CA THR A 143 -1.63 -7.71 -7.57
C THR A 143 -1.53 -7.25 -9.03
N ASP A 144 -2.36 -7.77 -9.92
CA ASP A 144 -2.39 -7.37 -11.32
C ASP A 144 -2.78 -5.90 -11.51
N LEU A 145 -3.75 -5.41 -10.72
CA LEU A 145 -4.12 -3.99 -10.72
C LEU A 145 -2.97 -3.09 -10.24
N ILE A 146 -2.23 -3.49 -9.22
CA ILE A 146 -1.02 -2.78 -8.77
C ILE A 146 0.01 -2.72 -9.91
N LEU A 147 0.29 -3.84 -10.57
CA LEU A 147 1.21 -3.89 -11.71
C LEU A 147 0.75 -3.00 -12.87
N GLN A 148 -0.55 -2.97 -13.17
CA GLN A 148 -1.12 -2.08 -14.18
C GLN A 148 -0.89 -0.60 -13.83
N LYS A 149 -1.12 -0.21 -12.56
CA LYS A 149 -0.87 1.16 -12.09
C LYS A 149 0.62 1.52 -12.19
N LEU A 150 1.51 0.59 -11.86
CA LEU A 150 2.95 0.79 -12.00
C LEU A 150 3.37 1.04 -13.46
N LEU A 151 2.82 0.28 -14.42
CA LEU A 151 3.09 0.53 -15.83
C LEU A 151 2.62 1.91 -16.27
N ARG A 152 1.46 2.37 -15.78
CA ARG A 152 0.98 3.73 -16.05
C ARG A 152 1.91 4.78 -15.48
N VAL A 153 2.34 4.62 -14.22
CA VAL A 153 3.28 5.55 -13.58
C VAL A 153 4.57 5.65 -14.39
N LYS A 154 5.17 4.52 -14.79
CA LYS A 154 6.38 4.50 -15.63
C LYS A 154 6.17 5.23 -16.94
N GLN A 155 5.05 5.02 -17.63
CA GLN A 155 4.73 5.74 -18.87
C GLN A 155 4.58 7.25 -18.67
N ILE A 156 3.96 7.68 -17.55
CA ILE A 156 3.83 9.10 -17.23
C ILE A 156 5.20 9.71 -16.90
N GLU A 157 6.04 8.98 -16.16
CA GLU A 157 7.42 9.40 -15.87
C GLU A 157 8.25 9.55 -17.14
N ASP A 158 8.18 8.58 -18.06
CA ASP A 158 8.87 8.61 -19.36
C ASP A 158 8.38 9.77 -20.24
N ASN A 159 7.10 10.12 -20.14
CA ASN A 159 6.50 11.27 -20.82
C ASN A 159 6.66 12.61 -20.05
N LYS A 160 7.58 12.67 -19.09
CA LYS A 160 7.86 13.89 -18.30
C LYS A 160 6.61 14.44 -17.59
N GLY A 161 5.77 13.54 -17.06
CA GLY A 161 4.56 13.90 -16.32
C GLY A 161 3.35 14.29 -17.18
N LYS A 162 3.43 14.23 -18.50
CA LYS A 162 2.34 14.64 -19.39
C LYS A 162 1.34 13.52 -19.59
N THR A 163 0.05 13.81 -19.37
CA THR A 163 -1.10 12.95 -19.71
C THR A 163 -2.09 13.70 -20.56
N LEU A 164 -2.89 13.00 -21.37
CA LEU A 164 -3.95 13.61 -22.19
C LEU A 164 -5.30 13.64 -21.44
N VAL A 165 -5.66 12.52 -20.80
CA VAL A 165 -6.97 12.34 -20.13
C VAL A 165 -6.84 11.57 -18.81
N SER A 166 -5.65 11.06 -18.50
CA SER A 166 -5.44 10.22 -17.31
C SER A 166 -5.22 11.06 -16.06
N GLU A 167 -5.60 10.48 -14.92
CA GLU A 167 -5.23 10.97 -13.61
C GLU A 167 -3.69 11.06 -13.48
N GLY A 168 -3.22 11.92 -12.58
CA GLY A 168 -1.80 12.10 -12.31
C GLY A 168 -1.14 10.88 -11.66
N ILE A 169 0.16 10.99 -11.46
CA ILE A 169 0.95 9.94 -10.79
C ILE A 169 0.47 9.69 -9.36
N ASP A 170 0.09 10.73 -8.64
CA ASP A 170 -0.41 10.69 -7.26
C ASP A 170 -1.62 9.78 -7.09
N ALA A 171 -2.63 9.91 -7.95
CA ALA A 171 -3.81 9.04 -7.95
C ALA A 171 -3.45 7.56 -8.15
N ASN A 172 -2.45 7.28 -9.01
CA ASN A 172 -1.98 5.91 -9.22
C ASN A 172 -1.27 5.34 -7.97
N TYR A 173 -0.48 6.13 -7.24
CA TYR A 173 0.10 5.68 -5.97
C TYR A 173 -0.97 5.46 -4.90
N GLN A 174 -1.98 6.35 -4.79
CA GLN A 174 -3.10 6.15 -3.86
C GLN A 174 -3.88 4.88 -4.16
N ASP A 175 -4.15 4.58 -5.43
CA ASP A 175 -4.80 3.33 -5.83
C ASP A 175 -3.96 2.10 -5.45
N MET A 176 -2.63 2.14 -5.66
CA MET A 176 -1.74 1.04 -5.26
C MET A 176 -1.74 0.81 -3.75
N ILE A 177 -1.75 1.87 -2.93
CA ILE A 177 -1.90 1.75 -1.48
C ILE A 177 -3.21 1.04 -1.14
N ASN A 178 -4.34 1.50 -1.72
CA ASN A 178 -5.64 0.94 -1.43
C ASN A 178 -5.75 -0.54 -1.85
N TYR A 179 -5.25 -0.91 -3.03
CA TYR A 179 -5.22 -2.31 -3.47
C TYR A 179 -4.35 -3.19 -2.57
N ALA A 180 -3.20 -2.69 -2.12
CA ALA A 180 -2.33 -3.44 -1.21
C ALA A 180 -2.96 -3.60 0.18
N VAL A 181 -3.65 -2.57 0.70
CA VAL A 181 -4.41 -2.67 1.95
C VAL A 181 -5.55 -3.68 1.82
N PHE A 182 -6.31 -3.65 0.72
CA PHE A 182 -7.38 -4.62 0.47
C PHE A 182 -6.85 -6.05 0.38
N ALA A 183 -5.70 -6.26 -0.27
CA ALA A 183 -5.05 -7.57 -0.30
C ALA A 183 -4.72 -8.07 1.12
N LEU A 184 -4.12 -7.22 1.97
CA LEU A 184 -3.81 -7.57 3.35
C LEU A 184 -5.07 -7.85 4.20
N ILE A 185 -6.17 -7.13 3.97
CA ILE A 185 -7.46 -7.40 4.63
C ILE A 185 -8.01 -8.76 4.18
N LEU A 186 -8.01 -9.06 2.88
CA LEU A 186 -8.47 -10.36 2.34
C LEU A 186 -7.62 -11.53 2.85
N MET A 187 -6.33 -11.32 3.03
CA MET A 187 -5.41 -12.29 3.66
C MET A 187 -5.57 -12.38 5.17
N GLN A 188 -6.50 -11.62 5.76
CA GLN A 188 -6.74 -11.53 7.21
C GLN A 188 -5.48 -11.17 8.02
N PHE A 189 -4.56 -10.43 7.40
CA PHE A 189 -3.29 -10.07 8.02
C PHE A 189 -3.48 -9.27 9.32
N HIS A 190 -4.46 -8.38 9.38
CA HIS A 190 -4.81 -7.56 10.53
C HIS A 190 -5.30 -8.37 11.75
N LEU A 191 -5.64 -9.66 11.56
CA LEU A 191 -6.08 -10.57 12.64
C LEU A 191 -4.92 -11.46 13.14
N LYS A 192 -3.78 -11.49 12.44
CA LYS A 192 -2.60 -12.28 12.80
C LYS A 192 -1.73 -11.50 13.80
N LYS A 193 -2.19 -11.37 15.05
CA LYS A 193 -1.41 -10.81 16.16
C LYS A 193 -1.11 -11.88 17.20
#